data_93a10e862f24a1168ad3e48a9b76efa4
#
_entry.id   93a10e862f24a1168ad3e48a9b76efa4
#
_cell.length_a   1.000
_cell.length_b   1.000
_cell.length_c   1.000
_cell.angle_alpha   90.00
_cell.angle_beta   90.00
_cell.angle_gamma   90.00
#
_symmetry.space_group_name_H-M   'P 1'
#
loop_
_entity.id
_entity.type
_entity.pdbx_description
1 polymer ?
#
loop_
_entity_poly.entity_id
_entity_poly.type
_entity_poly.pdbx_seq_one_letter_code
_entity_poly.pdbx_strand_id
1 'polypeptide(L)'
;MAAPRAPYACDPDRSRGRLVAEPPSRTRSPFRRDCDRVIHSTAFRRLKYKTQVFVFHEGDHYRTRLTHSLEVAQIARALARQLGLDEDLTETLALAHDLGHPPFGHAGERALDACLREFGGFDHNAQTLRVVAALEHRYPEFDGLNLTWESLEGIVKHNGPLTDRSGAPVGRYREHGIPVGIADYVKTYDLELWSFASLEAQVAAIADDIAYDAHDIDDGLRAGLFHLDDLKVMPLTAEIIAETSAHYPELEDLRRGAELVRELISHLIGAVFAEAQKNLAAARPQSAQDVRQQSRALIAFPTEVAEEEAAIKTFLYQHMYRHKRVMRVMGEAEQILFDLFAKYLESPGELPPEWLLGAEADNDGDRARRIGNFIAGMTDRFALTEHQRLFDSTPDLR
;
A
#
# COMPACT_ATOMS: atom_id res chain seq x y z
N MET A 1 10.54 -12.32 28.08
CA MET A 1 10.89 -10.89 28.00
C MET A 1 11.06 -10.57 26.52
N ALA A 2 10.47 -9.48 26.01
CA ALA A 2 10.73 -9.05 24.63
C ALA A 2 12.23 -8.74 24.48
N ALA A 3 12.81 -9.06 23.31
CA ALA A 3 14.19 -8.70 23.02
C ALA A 3 14.35 -7.17 23.12
N PRO A 4 15.50 -6.67 23.61
CA PRO A 4 15.72 -5.23 23.67
C PRO A 4 15.69 -4.64 22.27
N ARG A 5 15.01 -3.49 22.09
CA ARG A 5 15.01 -2.76 20.82
C ARG A 5 16.42 -2.31 20.46
N ALA A 6 16.69 -2.32 19.16
CA ALA A 6 17.94 -1.78 18.63
C ALA A 6 17.99 -0.24 18.80
N PRO A 7 19.17 0.37 18.93
CA PRO A 7 19.28 1.82 19.16
C PRO A 7 18.72 2.66 17.99
N TYR A 8 18.70 2.10 16.80
CA TYR A 8 18.20 2.72 15.58
C TYR A 8 16.69 2.54 15.33
N ALA A 9 16.02 1.75 16.16
CA ALA A 9 14.58 1.57 16.10
C ALA A 9 13.83 2.82 16.62
N CYS A 10 12.61 3.02 16.13
CA CYS A 10 11.72 4.01 16.72
C CYS A 10 11.34 3.61 18.14
N ASP A 11 11.52 4.54 19.08
CA ASP A 11 11.20 4.35 20.48
C ASP A 11 9.84 5.00 20.79
N PRO A 12 8.80 4.23 21.15
CA PRO A 12 7.49 4.78 21.46
C PRO A 12 7.50 5.77 22.64
N ASP A 13 8.44 5.64 23.58
CA ASP A 13 8.57 6.57 24.71
C ASP A 13 9.21 7.90 24.28
N ARG A 14 9.79 7.95 23.09
CA ARG A 14 10.42 9.13 22.47
C ARG A 14 9.73 9.54 21.18
N SER A 15 8.48 9.09 20.98
CA SER A 15 7.67 9.49 19.81
C SER A 15 7.55 11.02 19.73
N ARG A 16 7.58 11.56 18.52
CA ARG A 16 7.30 13.00 18.27
C ARG A 16 5.84 13.38 18.53
N GLY A 17 5.01 12.38 18.86
CA GLY A 17 3.64 12.58 19.31
C GLY A 17 2.63 12.64 18.15
N ARG A 18 1.51 13.27 18.42
CA ARG A 18 0.33 13.39 17.58
C ARG A 18 0.03 14.86 17.30
N LEU A 19 -0.65 15.13 16.17
CA LEU A 19 -1.07 16.50 15.83
C LEU A 19 -1.99 17.08 16.91
N VAL A 20 -2.98 16.31 17.36
CA VAL A 20 -3.83 16.65 18.50
C VAL A 20 -3.35 15.90 19.72
N ALA A 21 -2.98 16.64 20.78
CA ALA A 21 -2.48 16.04 22.01
C ALA A 21 -3.55 15.19 22.70
N GLU A 22 -3.19 13.98 23.13
CA GLU A 22 -4.08 13.07 23.84
C GLU A 22 -3.38 12.49 25.08
N PRO A 23 -4.12 12.13 26.12
CA PRO A 23 -3.56 11.45 27.27
C PRO A 23 -2.91 10.12 26.88
N PRO A 24 -1.78 9.76 27.50
CA PRO A 24 -1.14 8.46 27.27
C PRO A 24 -2.04 7.31 27.72
N SER A 25 -1.96 6.19 27.00
CA SER A 25 -2.64 4.97 27.43
C SER A 25 -1.90 4.34 28.62
N ARG A 26 -2.65 3.74 29.55
CA ARG A 26 -2.07 3.02 30.70
C ARG A 26 -1.46 1.66 30.31
N THR A 27 -1.84 1.09 29.19
CA THR A 27 -1.55 -0.31 28.82
C THR A 27 -0.97 -0.49 27.44
N ARG A 28 -0.97 0.56 26.60
CA ARG A 28 -0.55 0.46 25.19
C ARG A 28 0.46 1.55 24.86
N SER A 29 1.49 1.19 24.09
CA SER A 29 2.39 2.16 23.48
C SER A 29 1.65 3.09 22.51
N PRO A 30 2.19 4.27 22.16
CA PRO A 30 1.65 5.13 21.11
C PRO A 30 1.48 4.37 19.79
N PHE A 31 2.45 3.55 19.38
CA PHE A 31 2.42 2.79 18.14
C PHE A 31 1.39 1.65 18.18
N ARG A 32 1.24 0.96 19.33
CA ARG A 32 0.15 -0.02 19.48
C ARG A 32 -1.23 0.63 19.36
N ARG A 33 -1.40 1.85 19.90
CA ARG A 33 -2.64 2.60 19.71
C ARG A 33 -2.90 2.93 18.25
N ASP A 34 -1.86 3.23 17.47
CA ASP A 34 -1.98 3.49 16.04
C ASP A 34 -2.42 2.24 15.28
N CYS A 35 -1.80 1.10 15.57
CA CYS A 35 -2.20 -0.19 15.00
C CYS A 35 -3.68 -0.49 15.28
N ASP A 36 -4.12 -0.35 16.53
CA ASP A 36 -5.51 -0.55 16.90
C ASP A 36 -6.44 0.41 16.15
N ARG A 37 -6.06 1.69 15.96
CA ARG A 37 -6.85 2.68 15.23
C ARG A 37 -7.00 2.34 13.75
N VAL A 38 -5.92 1.88 13.13
CA VAL A 38 -5.93 1.41 11.73
C VAL A 38 -6.87 0.21 11.59
N ILE A 39 -6.69 -0.84 12.40
CA ILE A 39 -7.52 -2.06 12.36
C ILE A 39 -9.01 -1.75 12.56
N HIS A 40 -9.32 -0.82 13.46
CA HIS A 40 -10.71 -0.44 13.73
C HIS A 40 -11.27 0.62 12.80
N SER A 41 -10.49 1.15 11.84
CA SER A 41 -10.97 2.14 10.86
C SER A 41 -12.00 1.55 9.90
N THR A 42 -12.81 2.41 9.32
CA THR A 42 -13.78 2.03 8.28
C THR A 42 -13.05 1.69 6.98
N ALA A 43 -11.99 2.42 6.68
CA ALA A 43 -11.16 2.19 5.50
C ALA A 43 -10.53 0.78 5.52
N PHE A 44 -9.98 0.33 6.66
CA PHE A 44 -9.41 -1.01 6.79
C PHE A 44 -10.46 -2.11 6.53
N ARG A 45 -11.67 -1.97 7.07
CA ARG A 45 -12.76 -2.93 6.82
C ARG A 45 -13.17 -2.99 5.35
N ARG A 46 -13.08 -1.85 4.63
CA ARG A 46 -13.42 -1.80 3.19
C ARG A 46 -12.43 -2.53 2.32
N LEU A 47 -11.15 -2.72 2.74
CA LEU A 47 -10.15 -3.48 2.01
C LEU A 47 -10.60 -4.91 1.68
N LYS A 48 -11.49 -5.50 2.49
CA LYS A 48 -12.09 -6.83 2.23
C LYS A 48 -12.77 -6.94 0.85
N TYR A 49 -13.26 -5.82 0.33
CA TYR A 49 -14.04 -5.76 -0.91
C TYR A 49 -13.39 -4.82 -1.94
N LYS A 50 -12.08 -4.63 -1.85
CA LYS A 50 -11.27 -3.93 -2.86
C LYS A 50 -10.35 -4.93 -3.55
N THR A 51 -10.32 -4.87 -4.87
CA THR A 51 -9.46 -5.68 -5.75
C THR A 51 -7.99 -5.46 -5.42
N GLN A 52 -7.22 -6.56 -5.33
CA GLN A 52 -5.75 -6.52 -5.44
C GLN A 52 -5.37 -6.55 -6.93
N VAL A 53 -5.65 -7.64 -7.63
CA VAL A 53 -5.44 -7.80 -9.07
C VAL A 53 -6.71 -8.27 -9.77
N PHE A 54 -7.39 -9.29 -9.24
CA PHE A 54 -8.62 -9.86 -9.80
C PHE A 54 -9.84 -9.31 -9.09
N VAL A 55 -10.82 -8.84 -9.88
CA VAL A 55 -12.07 -8.33 -9.33
C VAL A 55 -12.78 -9.47 -8.57
N PHE A 56 -13.33 -9.17 -7.41
CA PHE A 56 -13.90 -10.13 -6.47
C PHE A 56 -14.94 -11.12 -7.04
N HIS A 57 -15.49 -10.87 -8.21
CA HIS A 57 -16.43 -11.80 -8.90
C HIS A 57 -15.73 -12.99 -9.55
N GLU A 58 -14.41 -12.95 -9.74
CA GLU A 58 -13.67 -13.98 -10.45
C GLU A 58 -13.43 -15.25 -9.60
N GLY A 59 -13.72 -15.18 -8.29
CA GLY A 59 -13.68 -16.33 -7.37
C GLY A 59 -13.27 -15.97 -5.94
N ASP A 60 -13.72 -16.77 -4.99
CA ASP A 60 -13.48 -16.56 -3.54
C ASP A 60 -12.03 -16.86 -3.11
N HIS A 61 -11.19 -17.35 -4.03
CA HIS A 61 -9.82 -17.77 -3.74
C HIS A 61 -8.78 -16.69 -4.05
N TYR A 62 -9.15 -15.62 -4.74
CA TYR A 62 -8.24 -14.52 -5.05
C TYR A 62 -8.08 -13.57 -3.87
N ARG A 63 -6.88 -13.00 -3.76
CA ARG A 63 -6.56 -12.06 -2.70
C ARG A 63 -7.33 -10.75 -2.86
N THR A 64 -7.87 -10.29 -1.75
CA THR A 64 -8.34 -8.91 -1.59
C THR A 64 -7.23 -8.07 -0.97
N ARG A 65 -7.34 -6.74 -1.03
CA ARG A 65 -6.39 -5.86 -0.34
C ARG A 65 -6.27 -6.13 1.15
N LEU A 66 -7.34 -6.58 1.80
CA LEU A 66 -7.29 -6.95 3.21
C LEU A 66 -6.37 -8.15 3.47
N THR A 67 -6.50 -9.22 2.69
CA THR A 67 -5.65 -10.40 2.86
C THR A 67 -4.20 -10.10 2.50
N HIS A 68 -3.97 -9.33 1.43
CA HIS A 68 -2.65 -8.83 1.07
C HIS A 68 -2.02 -8.03 2.22
N SER A 69 -2.69 -7.00 2.75
CA SER A 69 -2.16 -6.18 3.86
C SER A 69 -1.85 -7.01 5.12
N LEU A 70 -2.62 -8.06 5.41
CA LEU A 70 -2.35 -8.98 6.53
C LEU A 70 -1.09 -9.81 6.28
N GLU A 71 -0.89 -10.31 5.07
CA GLU A 71 0.29 -11.08 4.68
C GLU A 71 1.54 -10.18 4.65
N VAL A 72 1.44 -8.95 4.13
CA VAL A 72 2.50 -7.92 4.24
C VAL A 72 2.88 -7.67 5.69
N ALA A 73 1.89 -7.48 6.57
CA ALA A 73 2.14 -7.24 7.99
C ALA A 73 2.84 -8.44 8.68
N GLN A 74 2.52 -9.66 8.27
CA GLN A 74 3.19 -10.86 8.79
C GLN A 74 4.68 -10.89 8.39
N ILE A 75 5.00 -10.60 7.12
CA ILE A 75 6.38 -10.53 6.62
C ILE A 75 7.14 -9.39 7.31
N ALA A 76 6.54 -8.20 7.34
CA ALA A 76 7.13 -7.01 7.95
C ALA A 76 7.47 -7.21 9.43
N ARG A 77 6.56 -7.80 10.21
CA ARG A 77 6.81 -8.13 11.62
C ARG A 77 7.91 -9.16 11.79
N ALA A 78 8.01 -10.15 10.90
CA ALA A 78 9.09 -11.14 10.98
C ALA A 78 10.46 -10.48 10.79
N LEU A 79 10.61 -9.60 9.81
CA LEU A 79 11.81 -8.79 9.59
C LEU A 79 12.09 -7.82 10.75
N ALA A 80 11.06 -7.09 11.21
CA ALA A 80 11.19 -6.14 12.32
C ALA A 80 11.73 -6.83 13.59
N ARG A 81 11.19 -8.00 13.94
CA ARG A 81 11.64 -8.79 15.08
C ARG A 81 13.10 -9.20 14.97
N GLN A 82 13.54 -9.66 13.80
CA GLN A 82 14.93 -10.07 13.56
C GLN A 82 15.90 -8.88 13.62
N LEU A 83 15.46 -7.69 13.21
CA LEU A 83 16.25 -6.46 13.21
C LEU A 83 16.16 -5.68 14.54
N GLY A 84 15.35 -6.14 15.50
CA GLY A 84 15.15 -5.46 16.78
C GLY A 84 14.38 -4.15 16.69
N LEU A 85 13.51 -4.00 15.68
CA LEU A 85 12.66 -2.82 15.45
C LEU A 85 11.37 -2.88 16.28
N ASP A 86 10.60 -1.79 16.27
CA ASP A 86 9.28 -1.77 16.90
C ASP A 86 8.25 -2.48 16.02
N GLU A 87 7.79 -3.66 16.48
CA GLU A 87 6.83 -4.48 15.74
C GLU A 87 5.47 -3.79 15.59
N ASP A 88 5.01 -3.02 16.58
CA ASP A 88 3.69 -2.36 16.52
C ASP A 88 3.67 -1.24 15.46
N LEU A 89 4.75 -0.45 15.35
CA LEU A 89 4.88 0.57 14.31
C LEU A 89 4.97 -0.08 12.93
N THR A 90 5.80 -1.12 12.79
CA THR A 90 5.96 -1.84 11.52
C THR A 90 4.65 -2.46 11.06
N GLU A 91 3.89 -3.10 11.97
CA GLU A 91 2.57 -3.66 11.69
C GLU A 91 1.59 -2.55 11.26
N THR A 92 1.59 -1.42 11.97
CA THR A 92 0.74 -0.27 11.65
C THR A 92 0.95 0.20 10.21
N LEU A 93 2.21 0.35 9.80
CA LEU A 93 2.57 0.82 8.47
C LEU A 93 2.19 -0.18 7.37
N ALA A 94 2.45 -1.46 7.61
CA ALA A 94 2.07 -2.53 6.72
C ALA A 94 0.53 -2.65 6.56
N LEU A 95 -0.25 -2.47 7.62
CA LEU A 95 -1.72 -2.50 7.56
C LEU A 95 -2.31 -1.24 6.92
N ALA A 96 -1.60 -0.12 6.98
CA ALA A 96 -2.12 1.17 6.53
C ALA A 96 -1.78 1.51 5.08
N HIS A 97 -0.77 0.88 4.46
CA HIS A 97 -0.22 1.31 3.16
C HIS A 97 -1.28 1.40 2.07
N ASP A 98 -2.24 0.49 2.05
CA ASP A 98 -3.26 0.32 1.01
C ASP A 98 -4.61 1.03 1.30
N LEU A 99 -4.76 1.74 2.43
CA LEU A 99 -6.05 2.32 2.85
C LEU A 99 -6.62 3.33 1.83
N GLY A 100 -5.77 4.00 1.08
CA GLY A 100 -6.13 5.01 0.10
C GLY A 100 -6.43 4.49 -1.30
N HIS A 101 -6.27 3.21 -1.58
CA HIS A 101 -6.59 2.68 -2.90
C HIS A 101 -8.07 2.82 -3.21
N PRO A 102 -8.41 3.26 -4.44
CA PRO A 102 -9.79 3.31 -4.90
C PRO A 102 -10.34 1.91 -5.22
N PRO A 103 -11.62 1.76 -5.54
CA PRO A 103 -12.15 0.51 -6.10
C PRO A 103 -11.42 0.14 -7.39
N PHE A 104 -11.33 -1.16 -7.67
CA PHE A 104 -10.66 -1.73 -8.85
C PHE A 104 -9.13 -1.46 -8.93
N GLY A 105 -8.49 -1.17 -7.79
CA GLY A 105 -7.04 -1.07 -7.68
C GLY A 105 -6.42 0.00 -8.59
N HIS A 106 -5.38 -0.37 -9.32
CA HIS A 106 -4.67 0.56 -10.22
C HIS A 106 -5.50 1.05 -11.41
N ALA A 107 -6.51 0.30 -11.84
CA ALA A 107 -7.45 0.79 -12.86
C ALA A 107 -8.25 1.98 -12.33
N GLY A 108 -8.78 1.85 -11.12
CA GLY A 108 -9.47 2.95 -10.44
C GLY A 108 -8.56 4.14 -10.15
N GLU A 109 -7.30 3.91 -9.80
CA GLU A 109 -6.32 4.98 -9.60
C GLU A 109 -6.08 5.78 -10.88
N ARG A 110 -5.84 5.11 -12.01
CA ARG A 110 -5.70 5.78 -13.32
C ARG A 110 -6.93 6.58 -13.71
N ALA A 111 -8.13 6.03 -13.49
CA ALA A 111 -9.37 6.72 -13.79
C ALA A 111 -9.54 7.99 -12.94
N LEU A 112 -9.32 7.89 -11.61
CA LEU A 112 -9.42 9.05 -10.72
C LEU A 112 -8.31 10.07 -10.97
N ASP A 113 -7.08 9.65 -11.29
CA ASP A 113 -6.02 10.57 -11.66
C ASP A 113 -6.35 11.35 -12.92
N ALA A 114 -6.91 10.69 -13.93
CA ALA A 114 -7.39 11.34 -15.16
C ALA A 114 -8.53 12.35 -14.87
N CYS A 115 -9.51 11.97 -14.04
CA CYS A 115 -10.61 12.85 -13.66
C CYS A 115 -10.14 14.07 -12.86
N LEU A 116 -9.13 13.90 -12.02
CA LEU A 116 -8.62 14.96 -11.13
C LEU A 116 -7.39 15.69 -11.68
N ARG A 117 -6.99 15.44 -12.91
CA ARG A 117 -5.74 15.97 -13.51
C ARG A 117 -5.61 17.49 -13.37
N GLU A 118 -6.66 18.24 -13.66
CA GLU A 118 -6.68 19.70 -13.55
C GLU A 118 -6.70 20.19 -12.09
N PHE A 119 -6.98 19.30 -11.15
CA PHE A 119 -7.08 19.59 -9.73
C PHE A 119 -5.94 18.98 -8.91
N GLY A 120 -4.84 18.57 -9.55
CA GLY A 120 -3.61 18.04 -8.93
C GLY A 120 -3.54 16.52 -8.85
N GLY A 121 -4.36 15.82 -9.65
CA GLY A 121 -4.32 14.37 -9.83
C GLY A 121 -4.79 13.55 -8.63
N PHE A 122 -4.57 12.25 -8.72
CA PHE A 122 -4.85 11.28 -7.67
C PHE A 122 -3.64 10.36 -7.44
N ASP A 123 -3.30 10.14 -6.19
CA ASP A 123 -2.24 9.23 -5.75
C ASP A 123 -2.74 8.50 -4.50
N HIS A 124 -2.67 7.16 -4.50
CA HIS A 124 -3.20 6.35 -3.40
C HIS A 124 -2.47 6.56 -2.06
N ASN A 125 -1.16 6.91 -2.06
CA ASN A 125 -0.43 7.22 -0.82
C ASN A 125 -0.91 8.55 -0.23
N ALA A 126 -1.13 9.57 -1.08
CA ALA A 126 -1.75 10.84 -0.66
C ALA A 126 -3.17 10.61 -0.13
N GLN A 127 -3.93 9.72 -0.77
CA GLN A 127 -5.26 9.35 -0.31
C GLN A 127 -5.21 8.54 1.00
N THR A 128 -4.21 7.66 1.20
CA THR A 128 -3.98 7.00 2.49
C THR A 128 -3.76 8.02 3.60
N LEU A 129 -2.87 8.99 3.38
CA LEU A 129 -2.67 10.10 4.33
C LEU A 129 -3.98 10.83 4.61
N ARG A 130 -4.75 11.17 3.57
CA ARG A 130 -6.03 11.86 3.71
C ARG A 130 -7.05 11.05 4.49
N VAL A 131 -7.13 9.74 4.27
CA VAL A 131 -8.00 8.83 5.03
C VAL A 131 -7.64 8.87 6.52
N VAL A 132 -6.37 8.68 6.87
CA VAL A 132 -5.96 8.59 8.28
C VAL A 132 -5.88 9.94 8.97
N ALA A 133 -5.76 11.04 8.23
CA ALA A 133 -5.64 12.38 8.80
C ALA A 133 -6.96 13.15 8.84
N ALA A 134 -7.95 12.83 7.97
CA ALA A 134 -9.16 13.65 7.82
C ALA A 134 -10.46 12.88 7.57
N LEU A 135 -10.47 11.78 6.77
CA LEU A 135 -11.72 11.19 6.29
C LEU A 135 -12.33 10.12 7.22
N GLU A 136 -11.59 9.62 8.22
CA GLU A 136 -12.13 8.76 9.25
C GLU A 136 -12.74 9.63 10.37
N HIS A 137 -14.05 9.49 10.61
CA HIS A 137 -14.79 10.24 11.63
C HIS A 137 -15.18 9.32 12.79
N ARG A 138 -14.22 8.98 13.65
CA ARG A 138 -14.42 8.05 14.76
C ARG A 138 -14.28 8.65 16.14
N TYR A 139 -13.69 9.83 16.22
CA TYR A 139 -13.36 10.50 17.48
C TYR A 139 -14.09 11.83 17.55
N PRO A 140 -14.64 12.20 18.73
CA PRO A 140 -15.40 13.44 18.85
C PRO A 140 -14.53 14.70 18.85
N GLU A 141 -13.23 14.56 19.10
CA GLU A 141 -12.31 15.68 19.33
C GLU A 141 -11.49 16.06 18.10
N PHE A 142 -11.43 15.19 17.09
CA PHE A 142 -10.64 15.40 15.87
C PHE A 142 -11.13 14.54 14.72
N ASP A 143 -10.87 14.99 13.51
CA ASP A 143 -11.01 14.23 12.28
C ASP A 143 -9.82 13.29 12.09
N GLY A 144 -10.00 12.23 11.30
CA GLY A 144 -8.99 11.22 11.06
C GLY A 144 -8.78 10.29 12.25
N LEU A 145 -7.63 9.64 12.24
CA LEU A 145 -7.20 8.69 13.26
C LEU A 145 -6.21 9.31 14.26
N ASN A 146 -5.74 10.52 14.03
CA ASN A 146 -4.73 11.21 14.83
C ASN A 146 -3.54 10.30 15.16
N LEU A 147 -2.91 9.73 14.12
CA LEU A 147 -1.76 8.85 14.26
C LEU A 147 -0.52 9.61 14.72
N THR A 148 0.48 8.89 15.23
CA THR A 148 1.77 9.45 15.61
C THR A 148 2.52 9.98 14.37
N TRP A 149 3.45 10.90 14.60
CA TRP A 149 4.32 11.44 13.56
C TRP A 149 5.05 10.34 12.79
N GLU A 150 5.54 9.32 13.49
CA GLU A 150 6.28 8.18 12.93
C GLU A 150 5.40 7.32 12.01
N SER A 151 4.14 7.12 12.37
CA SER A 151 3.18 6.42 11.53
C SER A 151 2.84 7.22 10.28
N LEU A 152 2.59 8.53 10.41
CA LEU A 152 2.29 9.41 9.27
C LEU A 152 3.51 9.56 8.34
N GLU A 153 4.70 9.74 8.91
CA GLU A 153 5.97 9.78 8.17
C GLU A 153 6.17 8.53 7.34
N GLY A 154 5.99 7.35 7.95
CA GLY A 154 6.17 6.07 7.29
C GLY A 154 5.15 5.84 6.17
N ILE A 155 3.88 6.22 6.37
CA ILE A 155 2.84 6.15 5.33
C ILE A 155 3.21 7.01 4.13
N VAL A 156 3.60 8.26 4.35
CA VAL A 156 3.92 9.21 3.26
C VAL A 156 5.18 8.82 2.50
N LYS A 157 6.18 8.28 3.22
CA LYS A 157 7.47 7.90 2.65
C LYS A 157 7.59 6.42 2.32
N HIS A 158 6.48 5.75 2.09
CA HIS A 158 6.46 4.32 1.73
C HIS A 158 7.38 4.01 0.52
N ASN A 159 7.43 4.90 -0.46
CA ASN A 159 8.30 4.79 -1.63
C ASN A 159 9.61 5.62 -1.50
N GLY A 160 10.05 5.93 -0.30
CA GLY A 160 11.24 6.74 -0.04
C GLY A 160 10.98 8.25 0.05
N PRO A 161 12.05 9.07 0.04
CA PRO A 161 11.94 10.52 0.09
C PRO A 161 11.13 11.09 -1.08
N LEU A 162 10.35 12.15 -0.82
CA LEU A 162 9.55 12.82 -1.86
C LEU A 162 10.28 14.03 -2.45
N THR A 163 11.11 14.69 -1.62
CA THR A 163 11.92 15.87 -2.04
C THR A 163 13.36 15.67 -1.68
N ASP A 164 14.21 16.50 -2.25
CA ASP A 164 15.54 16.74 -1.70
C ASP A 164 15.49 17.80 -0.57
N ARG A 165 16.65 18.14 0.00
CA ARG A 165 16.77 19.16 1.07
C ARG A 165 16.38 20.58 0.62
N SER A 166 16.38 20.86 -0.68
CA SER A 166 15.92 22.15 -1.23
C SER A 166 14.39 22.22 -1.41
N GLY A 167 13.69 21.10 -1.21
CA GLY A 167 12.26 20.95 -1.47
C GLY A 167 11.93 20.55 -2.92
N ALA A 168 12.94 20.31 -3.76
CA ALA A 168 12.71 19.87 -5.13
C ALA A 168 12.25 18.38 -5.16
N PRO A 169 11.22 18.04 -5.94
CA PRO A 169 10.73 16.66 -6.04
C PRO A 169 11.79 15.68 -6.53
N VAL A 170 11.83 14.46 -5.94
CA VAL A 170 12.79 13.41 -6.33
C VAL A 170 12.06 12.11 -6.70
N GLY A 171 12.80 11.15 -7.27
CA GLY A 171 12.27 9.83 -7.62
C GLY A 171 11.07 9.94 -8.58
N ARG A 172 10.01 9.22 -8.28
CA ARG A 172 8.75 9.20 -9.04
C ARG A 172 8.02 10.56 -9.08
N TYR A 173 8.34 11.46 -8.15
CA TYR A 173 7.68 12.77 -8.05
C TYR A 173 8.31 13.86 -8.94
N ARG A 174 9.41 13.57 -9.64
CA ARG A 174 10.09 14.57 -10.50
C ARG A 174 9.23 15.11 -11.61
N GLU A 175 8.41 14.28 -12.23
CA GLU A 175 7.60 14.65 -13.40
C GLU A 175 6.27 15.30 -13.02
N HIS A 176 5.63 14.82 -11.95
CA HIS A 176 4.26 15.21 -11.59
C HIS A 176 4.18 16.07 -10.31
N GLY A 177 5.32 16.29 -9.64
CA GLY A 177 5.36 17.02 -8.37
C GLY A 177 4.87 16.19 -7.18
N ILE A 178 4.85 16.83 -6.01
CA ILE A 178 4.32 16.21 -4.80
C ILE A 178 2.79 16.23 -4.85
N PRO A 179 2.11 15.09 -4.60
CA PRO A 179 0.66 15.05 -4.57
C PRO A 179 0.07 16.11 -3.62
N VAL A 180 -0.94 16.83 -4.10
CA VAL A 180 -1.50 18.02 -3.40
C VAL A 180 -1.92 17.68 -1.97
N GLY A 181 -2.52 16.49 -1.74
CA GLY A 181 -2.92 16.08 -0.39
C GLY A 181 -1.76 15.97 0.59
N ILE A 182 -0.57 15.56 0.14
CA ILE A 182 0.64 15.52 0.96
C ILE A 182 1.20 16.93 1.13
N ALA A 183 1.33 17.68 0.02
CA ALA A 183 1.88 19.03 0.03
C ALA A 183 1.09 19.99 0.95
N ASP A 184 -0.22 19.84 1.03
CA ASP A 184 -1.07 20.63 1.92
C ASP A 184 -0.94 20.18 3.38
N TYR A 185 -0.92 18.88 3.64
CA TYR A 185 -0.81 18.37 5.01
C TYR A 185 0.48 18.77 5.70
N VAL A 186 1.62 18.69 5.00
CA VAL A 186 2.93 19.01 5.58
C VAL A 186 3.12 20.50 5.91
N LYS A 187 2.26 21.39 5.42
CA LYS A 187 2.23 22.80 5.85
C LYS A 187 1.82 22.95 7.33
N THR A 188 0.99 22.01 7.81
CA THR A 188 0.51 22.00 9.20
C THR A 188 1.37 21.11 10.09
N TYR A 189 1.82 19.98 9.58
CA TYR A 189 2.59 18.98 10.33
C TYR A 189 3.72 18.46 9.45
N ASP A 190 4.94 19.02 9.62
CA ASP A 190 6.10 18.68 8.82
C ASP A 190 6.51 17.21 9.04
N LEU A 191 6.51 16.43 7.97
CA LEU A 191 6.92 15.03 7.93
C LEU A 191 8.32 14.83 7.35
N GLU A 192 9.11 15.90 7.23
CA GLU A 192 10.52 15.85 6.73
C GLU A 192 10.61 15.12 5.37
N LEU A 193 9.83 15.53 4.36
CA LEU A 193 9.70 14.83 3.06
C LEU A 193 11.03 14.58 2.34
N TRP A 194 12.10 15.30 2.74
CA TRP A 194 13.44 15.21 2.18
C TRP A 194 14.29 14.07 2.76
N SER A 195 13.88 13.48 3.87
CA SER A 195 14.63 12.42 4.55
C SER A 195 14.10 11.03 4.17
N PHE A 196 14.94 10.01 4.34
CA PHE A 196 14.45 8.63 4.32
C PHE A 196 13.48 8.39 5.48
N ALA A 197 12.67 7.35 5.35
CA ALA A 197 11.78 6.91 6.42
C ALA A 197 12.54 6.14 7.52
N SER A 198 11.90 5.92 8.67
CA SER A 198 12.40 5.00 9.69
C SER A 198 12.63 3.59 9.14
N LEU A 199 13.42 2.77 9.85
CA LEU A 199 13.62 1.37 9.43
C LEU A 199 12.33 0.57 9.45
N GLU A 200 11.43 0.84 10.39
CA GLU A 200 10.11 0.23 10.44
C GLU A 200 9.32 0.46 9.15
N ALA A 201 9.37 1.69 8.63
CA ALA A 201 8.71 2.02 7.37
C ALA A 201 9.41 1.41 6.15
N GLN A 202 10.75 1.39 6.14
CA GLN A 202 11.50 0.72 5.07
C GLN A 202 11.22 -0.78 5.06
N VAL A 203 11.07 -1.42 6.24
CA VAL A 203 10.69 -2.83 6.35
C VAL A 203 9.27 -3.07 5.87
N ALA A 204 8.32 -2.18 6.21
CA ALA A 204 6.95 -2.30 5.71
C ALA A 204 6.88 -2.20 4.18
N ALA A 205 7.66 -1.29 3.58
CA ALA A 205 7.73 -1.12 2.13
C ALA A 205 8.32 -2.34 1.40
N ILE A 206 9.47 -2.85 1.87
CA ILE A 206 10.08 -4.03 1.24
C ILE A 206 9.25 -5.31 1.45
N ALA A 207 8.50 -5.39 2.56
CA ALA A 207 7.58 -6.50 2.81
C ALA A 207 6.40 -6.49 1.84
N ASP A 208 5.95 -5.30 1.42
CA ASP A 208 4.95 -5.14 0.38
C ASP A 208 5.48 -5.64 -0.98
N ASP A 209 6.69 -5.25 -1.38
CA ASP A 209 7.34 -5.76 -2.60
C ASP A 209 7.44 -7.30 -2.60
N ILE A 210 7.92 -7.90 -1.48
CA ILE A 210 8.03 -9.37 -1.33
C ILE A 210 6.67 -10.05 -1.46
N ALA A 211 5.67 -9.50 -0.77
CA ALA A 211 4.32 -10.05 -0.78
C ALA A 211 3.69 -9.94 -2.16
N TYR A 212 3.81 -8.77 -2.80
CA TYR A 212 3.28 -8.49 -4.12
C TYR A 212 3.76 -9.50 -5.17
N ASP A 213 5.08 -9.69 -5.29
CA ASP A 213 5.66 -10.62 -6.27
C ASP A 213 5.17 -12.06 -6.07
N ALA A 214 5.22 -12.53 -4.82
CA ALA A 214 4.84 -13.90 -4.48
C ALA A 214 3.33 -14.15 -4.62
N HIS A 215 2.52 -13.19 -4.22
CA HIS A 215 1.06 -13.28 -4.26
C HIS A 215 0.54 -13.23 -5.68
N ASP A 216 1.13 -12.39 -6.52
CA ASP A 216 0.70 -12.25 -7.90
C ASP A 216 1.09 -13.48 -8.75
N ILE A 217 2.21 -14.14 -8.42
CA ILE A 217 2.53 -15.45 -8.99
C ILE A 217 1.46 -16.49 -8.60
N ASP A 218 1.08 -16.58 -7.31
CA ASP A 218 0.06 -17.52 -6.84
C ASP A 218 -1.30 -17.28 -7.52
N ASP A 219 -1.74 -16.03 -7.53
CA ASP A 219 -3.02 -15.65 -8.11
C ASP A 219 -3.03 -15.83 -9.65
N GLY A 220 -1.93 -15.54 -10.33
CA GLY A 220 -1.78 -15.75 -11.78
C GLY A 220 -1.79 -17.23 -12.18
N LEU A 221 -1.13 -18.10 -11.42
CA LEU A 221 -1.18 -19.55 -11.58
C LEU A 221 -2.61 -20.07 -11.38
N ARG A 222 -3.30 -19.64 -10.31
CA ARG A 222 -4.70 -20.00 -10.02
C ARG A 222 -5.67 -19.52 -11.11
N ALA A 223 -5.43 -18.35 -11.67
CA ALA A 223 -6.23 -17.79 -12.76
C ALA A 223 -5.97 -18.47 -14.11
N GLY A 224 -4.95 -19.34 -14.20
CA GLY A 224 -4.53 -19.97 -15.44
C GLY A 224 -4.02 -18.99 -16.49
N LEU A 225 -3.46 -17.85 -16.05
CA LEU A 225 -2.87 -16.86 -16.97
C LEU A 225 -1.50 -17.31 -17.47
N PHE A 226 -0.80 -18.11 -16.70
CA PHE A 226 0.45 -18.78 -17.01
C PHE A 226 0.60 -20.06 -16.16
N HIS A 227 1.53 -20.91 -16.52
CA HIS A 227 1.82 -22.18 -15.87
C HIS A 227 3.21 -22.18 -15.23
N LEU A 228 3.52 -23.19 -14.39
CA LEU A 228 4.82 -23.31 -13.74
C LEU A 228 5.99 -23.36 -14.74
N ASP A 229 5.77 -23.94 -15.92
CA ASP A 229 6.81 -24.01 -16.96
C ASP A 229 7.15 -22.63 -17.53
N ASP A 230 6.20 -21.71 -17.57
CA ASP A 230 6.43 -20.35 -18.05
C ASP A 230 7.33 -19.55 -17.08
N LEU A 231 7.30 -19.89 -15.78
CA LEU A 231 8.12 -19.26 -14.75
C LEU A 231 9.61 -19.69 -14.82
N LYS A 232 9.92 -20.78 -15.53
CA LYS A 232 11.31 -21.27 -15.70
C LYS A 232 12.20 -20.36 -16.54
N VAL A 233 11.64 -19.31 -17.16
CA VAL A 233 12.42 -18.30 -17.88
C VAL A 233 13.21 -17.39 -16.93
N MET A 234 12.83 -17.34 -15.67
CA MET A 234 13.49 -16.56 -14.63
C MET A 234 14.38 -17.47 -13.78
N PRO A 235 15.68 -17.12 -13.57
CA PRO A 235 16.64 -17.99 -12.89
C PRO A 235 16.18 -18.45 -11.50
N LEU A 236 15.75 -17.53 -10.64
CA LEU A 236 15.33 -17.83 -9.26
C LEU A 236 14.15 -18.80 -9.22
N THR A 237 13.09 -18.53 -9.96
CA THR A 237 11.91 -19.41 -9.98
C THR A 237 12.22 -20.76 -10.63
N ALA A 238 13.11 -20.80 -11.66
CA ALA A 238 13.58 -22.04 -12.28
C ALA A 238 14.34 -22.93 -11.27
N GLU A 239 15.21 -22.32 -10.47
CA GLU A 239 15.96 -23.02 -9.42
C GLU A 239 15.03 -23.63 -8.37
N ILE A 240 14.11 -22.81 -7.82
CA ILE A 240 13.13 -23.28 -6.81
C ILE A 240 12.26 -24.42 -7.37
N ILE A 241 11.78 -24.30 -8.62
CA ILE A 241 10.96 -25.34 -9.27
C ILE A 241 11.78 -26.63 -9.46
N ALA A 242 13.04 -26.51 -9.84
CA ALA A 242 13.93 -27.67 -10.04
C ALA A 242 14.20 -28.38 -8.71
N GLU A 243 14.55 -27.65 -7.65
CA GLU A 243 14.76 -28.20 -6.31
C GLU A 243 13.51 -28.86 -5.75
N THR A 244 12.34 -28.19 -5.86
CA THR A 244 11.06 -28.77 -5.44
C THR A 244 10.76 -30.06 -6.20
N SER A 245 11.00 -30.09 -7.51
CA SER A 245 10.76 -31.28 -8.32
C SER A 245 11.73 -32.43 -8.00
N ALA A 246 12.96 -32.12 -7.63
CA ALA A 246 13.94 -33.13 -7.20
C ALA A 246 13.59 -33.75 -5.84
N HIS A 247 13.10 -32.92 -4.90
CA HIS A 247 12.67 -33.39 -3.57
C HIS A 247 11.34 -34.16 -3.60
N TYR A 248 10.41 -33.73 -4.46
CA TYR A 248 9.04 -34.21 -4.55
C TYR A 248 8.66 -34.57 -6.00
N PRO A 249 9.20 -35.64 -6.61
CA PRO A 249 8.96 -35.95 -8.02
C PRO A 249 7.49 -36.14 -8.42
N GLU A 250 6.68 -36.68 -7.50
CA GLU A 250 5.26 -36.99 -7.71
C GLU A 250 4.31 -35.83 -7.25
N LEU A 251 4.86 -34.64 -6.93
CA LEU A 251 4.04 -33.55 -6.42
C LEU A 251 3.15 -32.97 -7.51
N GLU A 252 1.85 -32.78 -7.19
CA GLU A 252 0.89 -32.13 -8.08
C GLU A 252 1.23 -30.66 -8.33
N ASP A 253 0.92 -30.11 -9.49
CA ASP A 253 1.25 -28.74 -9.88
C ASP A 253 0.70 -27.68 -8.92
N LEU A 254 -0.49 -27.88 -8.37
CA LEU A 254 -1.05 -26.97 -7.36
C LEU A 254 -0.16 -26.86 -6.12
N ARG A 255 0.31 -27.98 -5.60
CA ARG A 255 1.20 -28.01 -4.44
C ARG A 255 2.61 -27.51 -4.80
N ARG A 256 3.07 -27.79 -6.03
CA ARG A 256 4.35 -27.30 -6.53
C ARG A 256 4.34 -25.77 -6.66
N GLY A 257 3.23 -25.19 -7.10
CA GLY A 257 3.02 -23.73 -7.10
C GLY A 257 3.03 -23.13 -5.69
N ALA A 258 2.34 -23.75 -4.73
CA ALA A 258 2.36 -23.31 -3.34
C ALA A 258 3.74 -23.38 -2.69
N GLU A 259 4.53 -24.42 -3.03
CA GLU A 259 5.91 -24.58 -2.58
C GLU A 259 6.81 -23.49 -3.18
N LEU A 260 6.67 -23.20 -4.49
CA LEU A 260 7.38 -22.12 -5.14
C LEU A 260 7.14 -20.78 -4.41
N VAL A 261 5.90 -20.44 -4.13
CA VAL A 261 5.52 -19.17 -3.44
C VAL A 261 6.15 -19.11 -2.04
N ARG A 262 6.10 -20.21 -1.29
CA ARG A 262 6.67 -20.30 0.06
C ARG A 262 8.19 -20.12 0.06
N GLU A 263 8.88 -20.81 -0.85
CA GLU A 263 10.35 -20.73 -0.98
C GLU A 263 10.77 -19.35 -1.50
N LEU A 264 10.04 -18.75 -2.45
CA LEU A 264 10.31 -17.42 -2.95
C LEU A 264 10.24 -16.37 -1.81
N ILE A 265 9.18 -16.40 -1.01
CA ILE A 265 9.05 -15.50 0.16
C ILE A 265 10.22 -15.70 1.12
N SER A 266 10.57 -16.96 1.41
CA SER A 266 11.65 -17.30 2.34
C SER A 266 13.02 -16.81 1.82
N HIS A 267 13.29 -16.97 0.53
CA HIS A 267 14.50 -16.50 -0.13
C HIS A 267 14.61 -14.98 -0.06
N LEU A 268 13.56 -14.26 -0.47
CA LEU A 268 13.53 -12.80 -0.48
C LEU A 268 13.69 -12.21 0.93
N ILE A 269 13.00 -12.76 1.93
CA ILE A 269 13.16 -12.34 3.35
C ILE A 269 14.60 -12.54 3.82
N GLY A 270 15.18 -13.71 3.52
CA GLY A 270 16.57 -14.04 3.90
C GLY A 270 17.59 -13.09 3.27
N ALA A 271 17.41 -12.77 1.98
CA ALA A 271 18.26 -11.86 1.24
C ALA A 271 18.18 -10.42 1.79
N VAL A 272 16.97 -9.92 2.01
CA VAL A 272 16.75 -8.59 2.62
C VAL A 272 17.36 -8.50 4.01
N PHE A 273 17.18 -9.52 4.84
CA PHE A 273 17.74 -9.53 6.20
C PHE A 273 19.28 -9.48 6.17
N ALA A 274 19.93 -10.30 5.33
CA ALA A 274 21.38 -10.31 5.20
C ALA A 274 21.93 -8.96 4.72
N GLU A 275 21.31 -8.37 3.70
CA GLU A 275 21.73 -7.06 3.18
C GLU A 275 21.48 -5.93 4.21
N ALA A 276 20.35 -5.97 4.92
CA ALA A 276 20.05 -5.03 6.00
C ALA A 276 21.11 -5.07 7.10
N GLN A 277 21.53 -6.27 7.54
CA GLN A 277 22.61 -6.42 8.53
C GLN A 277 23.93 -5.80 8.06
N LYS A 278 24.29 -6.01 6.79
CA LYS A 278 25.49 -5.44 6.18
C LYS A 278 25.41 -3.92 6.11
N ASN A 279 24.27 -3.37 5.68
CA ASN A 279 24.05 -1.93 5.58
C ASN A 279 24.06 -1.26 6.96
N LEU A 280 23.43 -1.87 7.97
CA LEU A 280 23.43 -1.38 9.36
C LEU A 280 24.85 -1.43 9.98
N ALA A 281 25.62 -2.49 9.72
CA ALA A 281 27.00 -2.59 10.19
C ALA A 281 27.91 -1.53 9.56
N ALA A 282 27.67 -1.16 8.30
CA ALA A 282 28.41 -0.12 7.60
C ALA A 282 28.01 1.28 8.06
N ALA A 283 26.71 1.58 8.16
CA ALA A 283 26.16 2.89 8.51
C ALA A 283 26.27 3.21 10.02
N ARG A 284 26.21 2.18 10.89
CA ARG A 284 26.27 2.28 12.35
C ARG A 284 25.32 3.32 12.96
N PRO A 285 24.05 3.37 12.59
CA PRO A 285 23.14 4.36 13.13
C PRO A 285 22.95 4.14 14.64
N GLN A 286 22.93 5.24 15.42
CA GLN A 286 22.74 5.21 16.87
C GLN A 286 21.34 5.66 17.27
N SER A 287 20.52 6.06 16.31
CA SER A 287 19.16 6.52 16.51
C SER A 287 18.33 6.35 15.24
N ALA A 288 17.00 6.36 15.38
CA ALA A 288 16.09 6.43 14.23
C ALA A 288 16.31 7.72 13.40
N GLN A 289 16.80 8.80 14.02
CA GLN A 289 17.13 10.02 13.28
C GLN A 289 18.36 9.84 12.39
N ASP A 290 19.38 9.09 12.83
CA ASP A 290 20.55 8.79 11.99
C ASP A 290 20.14 7.96 10.75
N VAL A 291 19.14 7.08 10.90
CA VAL A 291 18.55 6.34 9.77
C VAL A 291 17.91 7.30 8.75
N ARG A 292 17.10 8.24 9.23
CA ARG A 292 16.42 9.22 8.37
C ARG A 292 17.40 10.09 7.58
N GLN A 293 18.58 10.36 8.13
CA GLN A 293 19.60 11.20 7.53
C GLN A 293 20.56 10.47 6.58
N GLN A 294 20.40 9.16 6.39
CA GLN A 294 21.20 8.42 5.41
C GLN A 294 20.99 8.94 3.99
N SER A 295 21.95 8.68 3.12
CA SER A 295 21.86 9.03 1.70
C SER A 295 21.16 7.96 0.84
N ARG A 296 20.84 6.80 1.45
CA ARG A 296 20.16 5.67 0.82
C ARG A 296 19.32 4.92 1.84
N ALA A 297 18.37 4.12 1.36
CA ALA A 297 17.68 3.16 2.20
C ALA A 297 18.67 2.15 2.78
N LEU A 298 18.45 1.74 4.04
CA LEU A 298 19.25 0.69 4.70
C LEU A 298 18.60 -0.68 4.58
N ILE A 299 17.28 -0.73 4.34
CA ILE A 299 16.55 -1.95 4.01
C ILE A 299 16.37 -1.97 2.49
N ALA A 300 16.96 -2.95 1.84
CA ALA A 300 16.94 -3.10 0.39
C ALA A 300 17.25 -4.55 0.01
N PHE A 301 16.90 -4.95 -1.19
CA PHE A 301 17.43 -6.18 -1.79
C PHE A 301 18.91 -6.01 -2.11
N PRO A 302 19.74 -7.08 -1.99
CA PRO A 302 21.05 -7.13 -2.64
C PRO A 302 20.89 -6.91 -4.14
N THR A 303 21.92 -6.38 -4.81
CA THR A 303 21.84 -6.05 -6.24
C THR A 303 21.37 -7.23 -7.10
N GLU A 304 21.91 -8.41 -6.85
CA GLU A 304 21.55 -9.63 -7.57
C GLU A 304 20.07 -10.01 -7.40
N VAL A 305 19.56 -9.93 -6.17
CA VAL A 305 18.16 -10.24 -5.87
C VAL A 305 17.23 -9.14 -6.40
N ALA A 306 17.66 -7.89 -6.43
CA ALA A 306 16.89 -6.79 -7.05
C ALA A 306 16.73 -7.00 -8.58
N GLU A 307 17.73 -7.59 -9.24
CA GLU A 307 17.63 -7.98 -10.66
C GLU A 307 16.63 -9.13 -10.86
N GLU A 308 16.63 -10.11 -9.95
CA GLU A 308 15.67 -11.23 -9.96
C GLU A 308 14.24 -10.74 -9.71
N GLU A 309 14.04 -9.84 -8.75
CA GLU A 309 12.76 -9.22 -8.43
C GLU A 309 12.24 -8.39 -9.62
N ALA A 310 13.10 -7.63 -10.26
CA ALA A 310 12.75 -6.87 -11.46
C ALA A 310 12.36 -7.79 -12.64
N ALA A 311 12.98 -8.97 -12.75
CA ALA A 311 12.59 -9.98 -13.75
C ALA A 311 11.20 -10.54 -13.45
N ILE A 312 10.88 -10.82 -12.18
CA ILE A 312 9.54 -11.26 -11.75
C ILE A 312 8.50 -10.19 -12.09
N LYS A 313 8.72 -8.94 -11.71
CA LYS A 313 7.82 -7.82 -12.03
C LYS A 313 7.62 -7.65 -13.54
N THR A 314 8.67 -7.81 -14.33
CA THR A 314 8.60 -7.76 -15.80
C THR A 314 7.75 -8.90 -16.36
N PHE A 315 7.93 -10.11 -15.86
CA PHE A 315 7.13 -11.28 -16.25
C PHE A 315 5.66 -11.06 -15.92
N LEU A 316 5.34 -10.67 -14.69
CA LEU A 316 3.97 -10.39 -14.24
C LEU A 316 3.33 -9.27 -15.06
N TYR A 317 4.08 -8.22 -15.37
CA TYR A 317 3.58 -7.14 -16.22
C TYR A 317 3.14 -7.66 -17.57
N GLN A 318 3.93 -8.52 -18.22
CA GLN A 318 3.65 -9.03 -19.57
C GLN A 318 2.55 -10.10 -19.57
N HIS A 319 2.59 -11.05 -18.63
CA HIS A 319 1.75 -12.26 -18.66
C HIS A 319 0.47 -12.13 -17.84
N MET A 320 0.42 -11.21 -16.88
CA MET A 320 -0.72 -10.98 -16.00
C MET A 320 -1.40 -9.64 -16.27
N TYR A 321 -0.73 -8.51 -16.01
CA TYR A 321 -1.38 -7.19 -16.12
C TYR A 321 -1.72 -6.79 -17.55
N ARG A 322 -0.97 -7.26 -18.56
CA ARG A 322 -1.23 -7.06 -19.98
C ARG A 322 -2.00 -8.20 -20.62
N HIS A 323 -2.41 -9.19 -19.85
CA HIS A 323 -3.25 -10.26 -20.37
C HIS A 323 -4.60 -9.70 -20.85
N LYS A 324 -5.09 -10.15 -22.02
CA LYS A 324 -6.29 -9.61 -22.68
C LYS A 324 -7.53 -9.62 -21.78
N ARG A 325 -7.72 -10.70 -20.99
CA ARG A 325 -8.83 -10.83 -20.04
C ARG A 325 -8.75 -9.75 -18.96
N VAL A 326 -7.59 -9.57 -18.34
CA VAL A 326 -7.36 -8.57 -17.28
C VAL A 326 -7.55 -7.17 -17.85
N MET A 327 -6.96 -6.86 -19.02
CA MET A 327 -7.08 -5.55 -19.66
C MET A 327 -8.53 -5.18 -19.99
N ARG A 328 -9.35 -6.16 -20.47
CA ARG A 328 -10.78 -5.92 -20.74
C ARG A 328 -11.51 -5.52 -19.47
N VAL A 329 -11.40 -6.35 -18.43
CA VAL A 329 -12.07 -6.12 -17.13
C VAL A 329 -11.66 -4.79 -16.52
N MET A 330 -10.36 -4.47 -16.54
CA MET A 330 -9.83 -3.21 -16.02
C MET A 330 -10.31 -1.98 -16.81
N GLY A 331 -10.42 -2.10 -18.15
CA GLY A 331 -10.97 -1.02 -18.97
C GLY A 331 -12.46 -0.74 -18.68
N GLU A 332 -13.26 -1.78 -18.48
CA GLU A 332 -14.65 -1.64 -18.05
C GLU A 332 -14.78 -1.03 -16.64
N ALA A 333 -13.88 -1.42 -15.73
CA ALA A 333 -13.80 -0.85 -14.38
C ALA A 333 -13.39 0.63 -14.37
N GLU A 334 -12.44 1.03 -15.21
CA GLU A 334 -12.09 2.46 -15.42
C GLU A 334 -13.30 3.26 -15.89
N GLN A 335 -14.05 2.73 -16.86
CA GLN A 335 -15.24 3.40 -17.40
C GLN A 335 -16.30 3.63 -16.30
N ILE A 336 -16.55 2.66 -15.44
CA ILE A 336 -17.46 2.82 -14.28
C ILE A 336 -17.07 4.03 -13.44
N LEU A 337 -15.78 4.22 -13.15
CA LEU A 337 -15.35 5.35 -12.33
C LEU A 337 -15.41 6.68 -13.08
N PHE A 338 -15.13 6.71 -14.37
CA PHE A 338 -15.36 7.90 -15.20
C PHE A 338 -16.83 8.32 -15.19
N ASP A 339 -17.74 7.37 -15.38
CA ASP A 339 -19.17 7.62 -15.40
C ASP A 339 -19.68 8.13 -14.03
N LEU A 340 -19.25 7.49 -12.93
CA LEU A 340 -19.59 7.93 -11.58
C LEU A 340 -19.08 9.34 -11.30
N PHE A 341 -17.82 9.65 -11.65
CA PHE A 341 -17.24 10.96 -11.42
C PHE A 341 -17.98 12.05 -12.22
N ALA A 342 -18.23 11.81 -13.50
CA ALA A 342 -18.97 12.74 -14.36
C ALA A 342 -20.39 12.97 -13.84
N LYS A 343 -21.09 11.90 -13.42
CA LYS A 343 -22.46 11.98 -12.90
C LYS A 343 -22.55 12.80 -11.62
N TYR A 344 -21.63 12.59 -10.66
CA TYR A 344 -21.60 13.38 -9.44
C TYR A 344 -21.19 14.84 -9.68
N LEU A 345 -20.36 15.09 -10.68
CA LEU A 345 -19.99 16.46 -11.06
C LEU A 345 -21.20 17.21 -11.68
N GLU A 346 -21.97 16.53 -12.55
CA GLU A 346 -23.19 17.05 -13.16
C GLU A 346 -24.33 17.23 -12.14
N SER A 347 -24.47 16.26 -11.25
CA SER A 347 -25.58 16.15 -10.29
C SER A 347 -25.06 15.92 -8.86
N PRO A 348 -24.48 16.92 -8.19
CA PRO A 348 -23.89 16.77 -6.85
C PRO A 348 -24.89 16.28 -5.79
N GLY A 349 -26.19 16.54 -6.00
CA GLY A 349 -27.26 16.07 -5.11
C GLY A 349 -27.43 14.56 -5.06
N GLU A 350 -26.80 13.80 -5.97
CA GLU A 350 -26.74 12.34 -5.93
C GLU A 350 -25.72 11.79 -4.90
N LEU A 351 -24.84 12.65 -4.37
CA LEU A 351 -23.94 12.27 -3.27
C LEU A 351 -24.77 12.04 -1.98
N PRO A 352 -24.31 11.13 -1.11
CA PRO A 352 -24.92 10.94 0.20
C PRO A 352 -24.91 12.23 1.03
N PRO A 353 -25.95 12.46 1.88
CA PRO A 353 -26.11 13.71 2.61
C PRO A 353 -24.88 14.14 3.43
N GLU A 354 -24.16 13.18 4.02
CA GLU A 354 -22.95 13.43 4.79
C GLU A 354 -21.80 14.01 3.94
N TRP A 355 -21.79 13.74 2.63
CA TRP A 355 -20.82 14.28 1.69
C TRP A 355 -21.21 15.64 1.11
N LEU A 356 -22.43 16.09 1.39
CA LEU A 356 -22.91 17.42 1.01
C LEU A 356 -22.72 18.45 2.12
N LEU A 357 -22.37 18.03 3.33
CA LEU A 357 -22.13 18.96 4.44
C LEU A 357 -20.95 19.89 4.12
N GLY A 358 -21.22 21.20 4.13
CA GLY A 358 -20.23 22.24 3.82
C GLY A 358 -19.91 22.38 2.32
N ALA A 359 -20.61 21.67 1.44
CA ALA A 359 -20.37 21.72 -0.01
C ALA A 359 -20.79 23.03 -0.67
N GLU A 360 -21.61 23.86 -0.02
CA GLU A 360 -22.06 25.13 -0.55
C GLU A 360 -20.92 26.16 -0.74
N ALA A 361 -19.82 25.96 -0.01
CA ALA A 361 -18.63 26.82 -0.09
C ALA A 361 -17.58 26.29 -1.07
N ASP A 362 -17.77 25.11 -1.65
CA ASP A 362 -16.78 24.45 -2.52
C ASP A 362 -16.61 25.23 -3.84
N ASN A 363 -15.38 25.53 -4.20
CA ASN A 363 -15.03 25.86 -5.58
C ASN A 363 -14.98 24.56 -6.44
N ASP A 364 -14.74 24.68 -7.73
CA ASP A 364 -14.73 23.53 -8.65
C ASP A 364 -13.68 22.47 -8.25
N GLY A 365 -12.50 22.90 -7.76
CA GLY A 365 -11.46 22.01 -7.30
C GLY A 365 -11.84 21.27 -6.02
N ASP A 366 -12.45 21.96 -5.06
CA ASP A 366 -12.92 21.34 -3.80
C ASP A 366 -14.03 20.33 -4.08
N ARG A 367 -14.96 20.70 -4.97
CA ARG A 367 -16.04 19.80 -5.43
C ARG A 367 -15.47 18.54 -6.10
N ALA A 368 -14.55 18.70 -7.05
CA ALA A 368 -13.93 17.57 -7.73
C ALA A 368 -13.18 16.65 -6.76
N ARG A 369 -12.44 17.22 -5.80
CA ARG A 369 -11.76 16.46 -4.74
C ARG A 369 -12.73 15.73 -3.82
N ARG A 370 -13.84 16.37 -3.44
CA ARG A 370 -14.88 15.75 -2.61
C ARG A 370 -15.44 14.51 -3.30
N ILE A 371 -15.76 14.63 -4.60
CA ILE A 371 -16.24 13.52 -5.42
C ILE A 371 -15.16 12.42 -5.52
N GLY A 372 -13.92 12.80 -5.81
CA GLY A 372 -12.80 11.85 -5.87
C GLY A 372 -12.58 11.10 -4.55
N ASN A 373 -12.66 11.80 -3.40
CA ASN A 373 -12.56 11.16 -2.08
C ASN A 373 -13.73 10.19 -1.81
N PHE A 374 -14.94 10.55 -2.21
CA PHE A 374 -16.10 9.68 -2.06
C PHE A 374 -15.94 8.41 -2.89
N ILE A 375 -15.59 8.55 -4.18
CA ILE A 375 -15.37 7.40 -5.07
C ILE A 375 -14.20 6.55 -4.58
N ALA A 376 -13.07 7.16 -4.20
CA ALA A 376 -11.93 6.43 -3.64
C ALA A 376 -12.28 5.65 -2.36
N GLY A 377 -13.23 6.14 -1.58
CA GLY A 377 -13.78 5.46 -0.41
C GLY A 377 -14.68 4.27 -0.71
N MET A 378 -15.16 4.08 -1.93
CA MET A 378 -16.02 2.97 -2.30
C MET A 378 -15.27 1.64 -2.25
N THR A 379 -16.03 0.56 -2.06
CA THR A 379 -15.59 -0.80 -2.42
C THR A 379 -15.98 -1.09 -3.87
N ASP A 380 -15.38 -2.10 -4.50
CA ASP A 380 -15.73 -2.51 -5.85
C ASP A 380 -17.24 -2.82 -5.97
N ARG A 381 -17.77 -3.56 -4.98
CA ARG A 381 -19.22 -3.86 -4.92
C ARG A 381 -20.08 -2.61 -4.85
N PHE A 382 -19.68 -1.65 -4.03
CA PHE A 382 -20.46 -0.42 -3.88
C PHE A 382 -20.39 0.42 -5.15
N ALA A 383 -19.22 0.52 -5.80
CA ALA A 383 -19.08 1.23 -7.07
C ALA A 383 -19.99 0.64 -8.17
N LEU A 384 -20.03 -0.69 -8.29
CA LEU A 384 -20.95 -1.37 -9.23
C LEU A 384 -22.42 -1.13 -8.90
N THR A 385 -22.78 -1.24 -7.63
CA THR A 385 -24.20 -1.01 -7.18
C THR A 385 -24.60 0.45 -7.44
N GLU A 386 -23.72 1.38 -7.17
CA GLU A 386 -23.97 2.81 -7.36
C GLU A 386 -24.04 3.18 -8.83
N HIS A 387 -23.18 2.61 -9.67
CA HIS A 387 -23.27 2.76 -11.12
C HIS A 387 -24.60 2.22 -11.66
N GLN A 388 -25.01 1.02 -11.22
CA GLN A 388 -26.32 0.46 -11.59
C GLN A 388 -27.48 1.37 -11.16
N ARG A 389 -27.41 1.99 -9.97
CA ARG A 389 -28.43 2.93 -9.47
C ARG A 389 -28.57 4.18 -10.33
N LEU A 390 -27.43 4.71 -10.80
CA LEU A 390 -27.36 6.00 -11.51
C LEU A 390 -27.62 5.88 -13.02
N PHE A 391 -27.35 4.71 -13.62
CA PHE A 391 -27.38 4.51 -15.06
C PHE A 391 -28.33 3.40 -15.52
N ASP A 392 -29.09 2.77 -14.62
CA ASP A 392 -29.99 1.63 -14.89
C ASP A 392 -29.32 0.41 -15.52
N SER A 393 -28.00 0.46 -15.72
CA SER A 393 -27.18 -0.62 -16.24
C SER A 393 -25.73 -0.48 -15.73
N THR A 394 -24.99 -1.58 -15.72
CA THR A 394 -23.56 -1.57 -15.36
C THR A 394 -22.83 -2.63 -16.18
N PRO A 395 -21.55 -2.41 -16.57
CA PRO A 395 -20.74 -3.42 -17.22
C PRO A 395 -20.65 -4.71 -16.43
N ASP A 396 -20.65 -5.85 -17.11
CA ASP A 396 -20.37 -7.16 -16.48
C ASP A 396 -18.87 -7.40 -16.47
N LEU A 397 -18.26 -7.30 -15.31
CA LEU A 397 -16.82 -7.49 -15.11
C LEU A 397 -16.36 -8.96 -15.09
N ARG A 398 -17.20 -9.89 -15.58
CA ARG A 398 -16.88 -11.32 -15.66
C ARG A 398 -16.11 -11.72 -16.91
#